data_7939854863a5608baf5934df130637c5
#
_entry.id   7939854863a5608baf5934df130637c5
#
_cell.length_a   1.000
_cell.length_b   1.000
_cell.length_c   1.000
_cell.angle_alpha   90.00
_cell.angle_beta   90.00
_cell.angle_gamma   90.00
#
_symmetry.space_group_name_H-M   'P 1'
#
loop_
_entity.id
_entity.type
_entity.pdbx_description
1 polymer ?
#
loop_
_entity_poly.entity_id
_entity_poly.type
_entity_poly.pdbx_seq_one_letter_code
_entity_poly.pdbx_strand_id
1 'polypeptide(L)'
;MPKITKLEVQKKNKERFNLYLDGEFEMGIDIDTLVKFNLKKDQMLEPQDMEQIQKYDHYRRGVNMAIQYLSFKKRTEKEVRQYLEKNDVSQNAIEQVIAVS
;
A
#
# COMPACT_ATOMS: atom_id res chain seq x y z
N MET A 1 -16.66 17.12 -0.21
CA MET A 1 -15.93 15.84 -0.36
C MET A 1 -14.67 16.07 -1.16
N PRO A 2 -13.53 15.54 -0.73
CA PRO A 2 -12.30 15.69 -1.50
C PRO A 2 -12.38 14.98 -2.84
N LYS A 3 -11.74 15.58 -3.82
CA LYS A 3 -11.71 15.05 -5.17
C LYS A 3 -10.27 14.75 -5.57
N ILE A 4 -10.04 13.60 -6.20
CA ILE A 4 -8.73 13.26 -6.76
C ILE A 4 -8.44 14.22 -7.90
N THR A 5 -7.43 15.06 -7.74
CA THR A 5 -7.04 16.03 -8.73
C THR A 5 -5.87 15.57 -9.58
N LYS A 6 -5.08 14.63 -9.10
CA LYS A 6 -3.91 14.12 -9.82
C LYS A 6 -3.49 12.76 -9.29
N LEU A 7 -3.11 11.89 -10.21
CA LEU A 7 -2.46 10.61 -9.92
C LEU A 7 -1.19 10.60 -10.76
N GLU A 8 -0.05 10.74 -10.10
CA GLU A 8 1.24 10.92 -10.76
C GLU A 8 2.16 9.75 -10.45
N VAL A 9 2.67 9.09 -11.50
CA VAL A 9 3.64 8.01 -11.30
C VAL A 9 4.94 8.59 -10.75
N GLN A 10 5.53 7.91 -9.75
CA GLN A 10 6.79 8.35 -9.16
C GLN A 10 7.95 8.11 -10.14
N LYS A 11 8.90 9.05 -10.15
CA LYS A 11 10.01 9.00 -11.09
C LYS A 11 10.92 7.79 -10.88
N LYS A 12 11.18 7.45 -9.63
CA LYS A 12 12.13 6.38 -9.28
C LYS A 12 11.49 5.02 -9.09
N ASN A 13 10.16 4.97 -9.01
CA ASN A 13 9.47 3.71 -8.83
C ASN A 13 8.14 3.78 -9.57
N LYS A 14 8.09 3.17 -10.74
CA LYS A 14 6.92 3.23 -11.63
C LYS A 14 5.73 2.41 -11.13
N GLU A 15 5.91 1.69 -10.03
CA GLU A 15 4.83 0.96 -9.37
C GLU A 15 4.19 1.75 -8.24
N ARG A 16 4.68 2.99 -8.00
CA ARG A 16 4.15 3.88 -6.97
C ARG A 16 3.58 5.14 -7.60
N PHE A 17 2.50 5.63 -7.03
CA PHE A 17 1.81 6.83 -7.51
C PHE A 17 1.62 7.82 -6.38
N ASN A 18 1.74 9.09 -6.71
CA ASN A 18 1.40 10.17 -5.78
C ASN A 18 -0.06 10.55 -5.98
N LEU A 19 -0.84 10.46 -4.92
CA LEU A 19 -2.27 10.80 -4.92
C LEU A 19 -2.44 12.22 -4.41
N TYR A 20 -3.10 13.05 -5.22
CA TYR A 20 -3.42 14.43 -4.86
C TYR A 20 -4.92 14.59 -4.68
N LEU A 21 -5.31 15.24 -3.58
CA LEU A 21 -6.72 15.58 -3.31
C LEU A 21 -6.86 17.09 -3.25
N ASP A 22 -7.81 17.63 -4.00
CA ASP A 22 -8.07 19.06 -4.03
C ASP A 22 -6.81 19.92 -4.26
N GLY A 23 -5.92 19.41 -5.13
CA GLY A 23 -4.70 20.08 -5.50
C GLY A 23 -3.51 19.89 -4.56
N GLU A 24 -3.69 19.16 -3.46
CA GLU A 24 -2.63 18.94 -2.48
C GLU A 24 -2.21 17.48 -2.42
N PHE A 25 -0.91 17.25 -2.23
CA PHE A 25 -0.40 15.89 -2.07
C PHE A 25 -0.98 15.27 -0.80
N GLU A 26 -1.52 14.06 -0.95
CA GLU A 26 -2.11 13.32 0.18
C GLU A 26 -1.22 12.17 0.62
N MET A 27 -0.87 11.27 -0.31
CA MET A 27 -0.08 10.09 0.02
C MET A 27 0.47 9.44 -1.24
N GLY A 28 1.49 8.59 -1.04
CA GLY A 28 1.93 7.66 -2.08
C GLY A 28 1.17 6.35 -1.96
N ILE A 29 0.81 5.75 -3.06
CA ILE A 29 0.13 4.46 -3.09
C ILE A 29 0.77 3.53 -4.11
N ASP A 30 0.65 2.22 -3.89
CA ASP A 30 1.09 1.23 -4.85
C ASP A 30 0.10 1.14 -6.02
N ILE A 31 0.60 0.69 -7.17
CA ILE A 31 -0.27 0.43 -8.31
C ILE A 31 -1.36 -0.58 -7.95
N ASP A 32 -1.05 -1.55 -7.10
CA ASP A 32 -2.03 -2.53 -6.63
C ASP A 32 -3.21 -1.86 -5.93
N THR A 33 -2.94 -0.84 -5.12
CA THR A 33 -3.98 -0.07 -4.43
C THR A 33 -4.80 0.74 -5.42
N LEU A 34 -4.14 1.37 -6.37
CA LEU A 34 -4.81 2.16 -7.40
C LEU A 34 -5.80 1.29 -8.17
N VAL A 35 -5.36 0.10 -8.57
CA VAL A 35 -6.21 -0.84 -9.33
C VAL A 35 -7.33 -1.39 -8.47
N LYS A 36 -7.03 -1.76 -7.22
CA LYS A 36 -8.01 -2.34 -6.29
C LYS A 36 -9.23 -1.44 -6.12
N PHE A 37 -9.01 -0.14 -5.95
CA PHE A 37 -10.08 0.83 -5.73
C PHE A 37 -10.50 1.56 -7.01
N ASN A 38 -9.89 1.19 -8.13
CA ASN A 38 -10.17 1.81 -9.44
C ASN A 38 -10.10 3.34 -9.36
N LEU A 39 -9.01 3.82 -8.76
CA LEU A 39 -8.84 5.25 -8.53
C LEU A 39 -8.55 5.99 -9.82
N LYS A 40 -9.20 7.13 -10.01
CA LYS A 40 -9.01 7.99 -11.21
C LYS A 40 -9.24 9.44 -10.88
N LYS A 41 -8.68 10.27 -11.75
CA LYS A 41 -8.86 11.72 -11.67
C LYS A 41 -10.34 12.06 -11.64
N ASP A 42 -10.68 13.08 -10.88
CA ASP A 42 -12.02 13.63 -10.70
C ASP A 42 -12.96 12.76 -9.84
N GLN A 43 -12.47 11.65 -9.31
CA GLN A 43 -13.24 10.82 -8.40
C GLN A 43 -13.37 11.48 -7.03
N MET A 44 -14.57 11.46 -6.48
CA MET A 44 -14.84 11.98 -5.14
C MET A 44 -14.58 10.88 -4.12
N LEU A 45 -13.91 11.21 -3.02
CA LEU A 45 -13.61 10.26 -1.95
C LEU A 45 -14.17 10.75 -0.62
N GLU A 46 -14.80 9.86 0.13
CA GLU A 46 -15.24 10.14 1.48
C GLU A 46 -14.15 9.77 2.47
N PRO A 47 -14.19 10.28 3.72
CA PRO A 47 -13.18 9.94 4.72
C PRO A 47 -13.02 8.43 4.93
N GLN A 48 -14.13 7.68 4.89
CA GLN A 48 -14.08 6.23 5.04
C GLN A 48 -13.37 5.54 3.85
N ASP A 49 -13.50 6.12 2.66
CA ASP A 49 -12.78 5.60 1.48
C ASP A 49 -11.28 5.78 1.66
N MET A 50 -10.87 6.93 2.16
CA MET A 50 -9.47 7.22 2.42
C MET A 50 -8.88 6.25 3.45
N GLU A 51 -9.63 5.96 4.51
CA GLU A 51 -9.19 5.02 5.52
C GLU A 51 -8.97 3.63 4.94
N GLN A 52 -9.91 3.17 4.11
CA GLN A 52 -9.79 1.85 3.46
C GLN A 52 -8.61 1.79 2.50
N ILE A 53 -8.40 2.86 1.73
CA ILE A 53 -7.27 2.95 0.81
C ILE A 53 -5.95 2.85 1.57
N GLN A 54 -5.82 3.60 2.68
CA GLN A 54 -4.60 3.58 3.50
C GLN A 54 -4.35 2.20 4.10
N LYS A 55 -5.37 1.55 4.60
CA LYS A 55 -5.25 0.20 5.19
C LYS A 55 -4.81 -0.82 4.15
N TYR A 56 -5.44 -0.78 2.99
CA TYR A 56 -5.10 -1.72 1.93
C TYR A 56 -3.69 -1.49 1.42
N ASP A 57 -3.30 -0.23 1.23
CA ASP A 57 -1.96 0.12 0.76
C ASP A 57 -0.90 -0.36 1.75
N HIS A 58 -1.15 -0.17 3.03
CA HIS A 58 -0.24 -0.64 4.08
C HIS A 58 -0.11 -2.17 4.06
N TYR A 59 -1.24 -2.87 3.90
CA TYR A 59 -1.24 -4.32 3.77
C TYR A 59 -0.44 -4.78 2.54
N ARG A 60 -0.70 -4.16 1.37
CA ARG A 60 0.02 -4.51 0.14
C ARG A 60 1.51 -4.24 0.24
N ARG A 61 1.88 -3.17 0.92
CA ARG A 61 3.28 -2.88 1.18
C ARG A 61 3.92 -4.02 1.98
N GLY A 62 3.23 -4.51 3.00
CA GLY A 62 3.70 -5.65 3.78
C GLY A 62 3.82 -6.92 2.94
N VAL A 63 2.83 -7.20 2.08
CA VAL A 63 2.87 -8.34 1.17
C VAL A 63 4.08 -8.24 0.24
N ASN A 64 4.29 -7.08 -0.37
CA ASN A 64 5.39 -6.87 -1.32
C ASN A 64 6.75 -7.03 -0.64
N MET A 65 6.87 -6.52 0.60
CA MET A 65 8.09 -6.68 1.40
C MET A 65 8.36 -8.14 1.72
N ALA A 66 7.32 -8.90 2.09
CA ALA A 66 7.45 -10.33 2.39
C ALA A 66 7.86 -11.11 1.15
N ILE A 67 7.24 -10.83 0.01
CA ILE A 67 7.58 -11.50 -1.26
C ILE A 67 9.05 -11.26 -1.59
N GLN A 68 9.50 -10.02 -1.48
CA GLN A 68 10.89 -9.67 -1.77
C GLN A 68 11.85 -10.38 -0.82
N TYR A 69 11.51 -10.40 0.47
CA TYR A 69 12.32 -11.07 1.49
C TYR A 69 12.43 -12.57 1.21
N LEU A 70 11.32 -13.21 0.82
CA LEU A 70 11.28 -14.64 0.50
C LEU A 70 11.96 -14.99 -0.82
N SER A 71 12.15 -14.02 -1.71
CA SER A 71 12.77 -14.27 -3.01
C SER A 71 14.25 -14.62 -2.94
N PHE A 72 14.92 -14.30 -1.83
CA PHE A 72 16.34 -14.58 -1.68
C PHE A 72 16.63 -15.98 -1.14
N LYS A 73 15.78 -16.49 -0.26
CA LYS A 73 15.86 -17.86 0.23
C LYS A 73 14.59 -18.17 1.04
N LYS A 74 14.40 -19.45 1.32
CA LYS A 74 13.29 -19.87 2.17
C LYS A 74 13.45 -19.29 3.57
N ARG A 75 12.34 -18.82 4.14
CA ARG A 75 12.29 -18.25 5.48
C ARG A 75 11.16 -18.90 6.26
N THR A 76 11.32 -19.00 7.58
CA THR A 76 10.25 -19.46 8.46
C THR A 76 9.23 -18.35 8.66
N GLU A 77 8.03 -18.71 9.13
CA GLU A 77 7.02 -17.71 9.50
C GLU A 77 7.59 -16.73 10.53
N LYS A 78 8.34 -17.24 11.51
CA LYS A 78 8.95 -16.40 12.54
C LYS A 78 9.90 -15.36 11.93
N GLU A 79 10.72 -15.77 10.97
CA GLU A 79 11.64 -14.85 10.29
C GLU A 79 10.91 -13.78 9.52
N VAL A 80 9.87 -14.16 8.78
CA VAL A 80 9.05 -13.20 8.02
C VAL A 80 8.38 -12.22 8.96
N ARG A 81 7.81 -12.73 10.06
CA ARG A 81 7.15 -11.90 11.05
C ARG A 81 8.11 -10.88 11.68
N GLN A 82 9.29 -11.32 12.04
CA GLN A 82 10.32 -10.45 12.61
C GLN A 82 10.79 -9.39 11.62
N TYR A 83 10.95 -9.78 10.35
CA TYR A 83 11.34 -8.85 9.30
C TYR A 83 10.30 -7.73 9.11
N LEU A 84 9.03 -8.10 9.07
CA LEU A 84 7.96 -7.13 8.90
C LEU A 84 7.84 -6.20 10.11
N GLU A 85 7.96 -6.73 11.32
CA GLU A 85 7.95 -5.92 12.55
C GLU A 85 9.08 -4.91 12.55
N LYS A 86 10.28 -5.34 12.17
CA LYS A 86 11.47 -4.49 12.11
C LYS A 86 11.30 -3.35 11.10
N ASN A 87 10.49 -3.56 10.08
CA ASN A 87 10.26 -2.57 9.02
C ASN A 87 8.94 -1.81 9.22
N ASP A 88 8.45 -1.75 10.46
CA ASP A 88 7.31 -0.93 10.88
C ASP A 88 5.98 -1.32 10.23
N VAL A 89 5.85 -2.57 9.83
CA VAL A 89 4.56 -3.08 9.35
C VAL A 89 3.68 -3.35 10.57
N SER A 90 2.44 -2.87 10.56
CA SER A 90 1.54 -3.04 11.70
C SER A 90 1.24 -4.51 11.96
N GLN A 91 0.95 -4.85 13.22
CA GLN A 91 0.63 -6.22 13.60
C GLN A 91 -0.57 -6.75 12.81
N ASN A 92 -1.57 -5.92 12.59
CA ASN A 92 -2.75 -6.31 11.82
C ASN A 92 -2.39 -6.68 10.38
N ALA A 93 -1.54 -5.88 9.74
CA ALA A 93 -1.08 -6.17 8.37
C ALA A 93 -0.22 -7.43 8.35
N ILE A 94 0.64 -7.64 9.36
CA ILE A 94 1.48 -8.84 9.46
C ILE A 94 0.61 -10.09 9.49
N GLU A 95 -0.45 -10.11 10.32
CA GLU A 95 -1.34 -11.26 10.41
C GLU A 95 -2.00 -11.56 9.07
N GLN A 96 -2.41 -10.52 8.34
CA GLN A 96 -3.01 -10.68 7.02
C GLN A 96 -2.01 -11.24 6.00
N VAL A 97 -0.76 -10.78 6.05
CA VAL A 97 0.31 -11.28 5.17
C VAL A 97 0.58 -12.75 5.45
N ILE A 98 0.72 -13.12 6.72
CA ILE A 98 1.00 -14.50 7.13
C ILE A 98 -0.14 -15.42 6.70
N ALA A 99 -1.38 -14.96 6.81
CA ALA A 99 -2.56 -15.77 6.48
C ALA A 99 -2.63 -16.16 4.99
N VAL A 100 -2.03 -15.36 4.09
CA VAL A 100 -2.05 -15.64 2.65
C VAL A 100 -0.78 -16.34 2.15
N SER A 101 0.17 -16.58 3.02
CA SER A 101 1.47 -17.21 2.66
C SER A 101 1.37 -18.74 2.61
#